data_62d06e838f9a7bbf33b08a9d15bb2152
#
_entry.id   62d06e838f9a7bbf33b08a9d15bb2152
#
_cell.length_a   1.000
_cell.length_b   1.000
_cell.length_c   1.000
_cell.angle_alpha   90.00
_cell.angle_beta   90.00
_cell.angle_gamma   90.00
#
_symmetry.space_group_name_H-M   'P 1'
#
loop_
_entity.id
_entity.type
_entity.pdbx_description
1 polymer ?
#
loop_
_entity_poly.entity_id
_entity_poly.type
_entity_poly.pdbx_seq_one_letter_code
_entity_poly.pdbx_strand_id
1 'polypeptide(L)'
;MTAPVRRVPDVVYGEVPGYRPLELDLYLPREDRPVPVIVLVHGGGWRHGSRRHPLPVLGADFYDRLAAQGFAVAAIDYRLSGEARFPAPLDDVRTAIGWVGEHAAGYGLDTGGIFLWGDSAGGHLALLAALTGATAHGVVAWFPVTDLARLPSDVADAGGVPDPGPGSREALLLGAPASSVPGLAREASPVSHASAAAPPVLLMHGAADDLVPPAQSIRLAEALHAAGATAELELVPGATHMWNGASDTDGIVRRSVEFLRTVTPQAGAR
;
A
#
# COMPACT_ATOMS: atom_id res chain seq x y z
N MET A 1 1.76 29.01 -5.08
CA MET A 1 0.35 28.64 -4.77
C MET A 1 0.10 27.33 -5.48
N THR A 2 -0.12 26.25 -4.74
CA THR A 2 -0.51 24.95 -5.33
C THR A 2 -1.88 25.08 -6.00
N ALA A 3 -2.05 24.45 -7.18
CA ALA A 3 -3.35 24.43 -7.86
C ALA A 3 -4.41 23.84 -6.92
N PRO A 4 -5.63 24.41 -6.88
CA PRO A 4 -6.66 23.94 -5.95
C PRO A 4 -7.08 22.51 -6.32
N VAL A 5 -7.04 21.61 -5.31
CA VAL A 5 -7.47 20.21 -5.44
C VAL A 5 -8.99 20.14 -5.25
N ARG A 6 -9.69 19.40 -6.12
CA ARG A 6 -11.10 19.07 -5.93
C ARG A 6 -11.21 17.78 -5.12
N ARG A 7 -11.88 17.82 -4.00
CA ARG A 7 -12.15 16.65 -3.16
C ARG A 7 -13.56 16.11 -3.42
N VAL A 8 -13.71 14.79 -3.53
CA VAL A 8 -14.98 14.09 -3.61
C VAL A 8 -14.99 13.05 -2.50
N PRO A 9 -15.55 13.37 -1.34
CA PRO A 9 -15.57 12.47 -0.20
C PRO A 9 -16.69 11.43 -0.32
N ASP A 10 -16.59 10.36 0.49
CA ASP A 10 -17.65 9.38 0.76
C ASP A 10 -18.19 8.69 -0.50
N VAL A 11 -17.31 8.39 -1.44
CA VAL A 11 -17.67 7.63 -2.65
C VAL A 11 -17.74 6.15 -2.30
N VAL A 12 -18.92 5.54 -2.40
CA VAL A 12 -19.09 4.11 -2.20
C VAL A 12 -18.51 3.36 -3.40
N TYR A 13 -17.50 2.55 -3.17
CA TYR A 13 -16.89 1.71 -4.20
C TYR A 13 -17.31 0.24 -4.12
N GLY A 14 -17.94 -0.16 -3.03
CA GLY A 14 -18.44 -1.51 -2.85
C GLY A 14 -19.42 -1.63 -1.69
N GLU A 15 -20.30 -2.61 -1.80
CA GLU A 15 -21.23 -2.98 -0.75
C GLU A 15 -21.14 -4.48 -0.47
N VAL A 16 -20.95 -4.84 0.78
CA VAL A 16 -20.92 -6.23 1.24
C VAL A 16 -22.05 -6.42 2.25
N PRO A 17 -22.98 -7.35 2.01
CA PRO A 17 -24.10 -7.57 2.91
C PRO A 17 -23.67 -7.81 4.35
N GLY A 18 -24.23 -7.05 5.28
CA GLY A 18 -23.92 -7.15 6.72
C GLY A 18 -22.74 -6.30 7.19
N TYR A 19 -22.09 -5.56 6.30
CA TYR A 19 -21.00 -4.63 6.62
C TYR A 19 -21.37 -3.19 6.28
N ARG A 20 -20.59 -2.23 6.78
CA ARG A 20 -20.68 -0.83 6.35
C ARG A 20 -20.34 -0.72 4.86
N PRO A 21 -20.82 0.31 4.15
CA PRO A 21 -20.35 0.60 2.81
C PRO A 21 -18.82 0.72 2.77
N LEU A 22 -18.21 0.23 1.70
CA LEU A 22 -16.79 0.41 1.43
C LEU A 22 -16.63 1.72 0.67
N GLU A 23 -15.90 2.66 1.26
CA GLU A 23 -15.84 4.02 0.76
C GLU A 23 -14.41 4.44 0.43
N LEU A 24 -14.29 5.37 -0.51
CA LEU A 24 -13.07 6.08 -0.82
C LEU A 24 -13.30 7.58 -0.88
N ASP A 25 -12.24 8.35 -0.66
CA ASP A 25 -12.23 9.79 -0.91
C ASP A 25 -11.32 10.08 -2.11
N LEU A 26 -11.80 10.87 -3.09
CA LEU A 26 -10.99 11.29 -4.24
C LEU A 26 -10.42 12.68 -4.02
N TYR A 27 -9.13 12.82 -4.30
CA TYR A 27 -8.40 14.08 -4.37
C TYR A 27 -7.93 14.27 -5.81
N LEU A 28 -8.54 15.19 -6.53
CA LEU A 28 -8.40 15.35 -7.96
C LEU A 28 -7.66 16.64 -8.27
N PRO A 29 -6.52 16.61 -8.98
CA PRO A 29 -5.90 17.82 -9.49
C PRO A 29 -6.82 18.49 -10.51
N ARG A 30 -6.69 19.80 -10.67
CA ARG A 30 -7.41 20.52 -11.73
C ARG A 30 -6.56 20.51 -13.00
N GLU A 31 -6.77 19.48 -13.78
CA GLU A 31 -6.11 19.28 -15.08
C GLU A 31 -7.17 19.18 -16.18
N ASP A 32 -6.84 19.70 -17.37
CA ASP A 32 -7.73 19.63 -18.55
C ASP A 32 -7.64 18.27 -19.29
N ARG A 33 -6.84 17.35 -18.79
CA ARG A 33 -6.62 16.02 -19.34
C ARG A 33 -6.78 14.95 -18.25
N PRO A 34 -7.07 13.69 -18.62
CA PRO A 34 -7.04 12.59 -17.68
C PRO A 34 -5.67 12.46 -17.01
N VAL A 35 -5.66 12.17 -15.70
CA VAL A 35 -4.45 12.05 -14.90
C VAL A 35 -4.30 10.65 -14.33
N PRO A 36 -3.07 10.16 -14.14
CA PRO A 36 -2.83 8.89 -13.48
C PRO A 36 -3.36 8.92 -12.04
N VAL A 37 -3.76 7.76 -11.52
CA VAL A 37 -4.39 7.63 -10.22
C VAL A 37 -3.57 6.76 -9.26
N ILE A 38 -3.43 7.21 -8.04
CA ILE A 38 -2.86 6.46 -6.92
C ILE A 38 -4.03 5.93 -6.08
N VAL A 39 -4.20 4.61 -6.03
CA VAL A 39 -5.04 3.96 -5.02
C VAL A 39 -4.21 3.84 -3.76
N LEU A 40 -4.57 4.64 -2.74
CA LEU A 40 -3.83 4.75 -1.50
C LEU A 40 -4.48 3.91 -0.43
N VAL A 41 -3.72 2.95 0.12
CA VAL A 41 -4.16 1.98 1.11
C VAL A 41 -3.49 2.29 2.45
N HIS A 42 -4.29 2.66 3.45
CA HIS A 42 -3.78 3.07 4.76
C HIS A 42 -3.19 1.90 5.57
N GLY A 43 -2.23 2.21 6.44
CA GLY A 43 -1.70 1.30 7.43
C GLY A 43 -2.60 1.11 8.64
N GLY A 44 -2.03 0.62 9.75
CA GLY A 44 -2.72 0.44 11.03
C GLY A 44 -2.87 -1.01 11.47
N GLY A 45 -1.98 -1.91 11.00
CA GLY A 45 -1.94 -3.33 11.40
C GLY A 45 -3.24 -4.07 11.09
N TRP A 46 -3.90 -3.70 10.00
CA TRP A 46 -5.22 -4.23 9.58
C TRP A 46 -6.34 -4.05 10.60
N ARG A 47 -6.08 -3.39 11.74
CA ARG A 47 -7.03 -3.23 12.87
C ARG A 47 -7.56 -1.82 13.02
N HIS A 48 -6.81 -0.85 12.53
CA HIS A 48 -7.06 0.58 12.68
C HIS A 48 -6.78 1.30 11.38
N GLY A 49 -7.04 2.59 11.37
CA GLY A 49 -6.79 3.47 10.24
C GLY A 49 -8.06 3.80 9.48
N SER A 50 -7.94 4.70 8.56
CA SER A 50 -8.99 5.06 7.63
C SER A 50 -8.41 5.85 6.46
N ARG A 51 -9.16 5.97 5.38
CA ARG A 51 -8.85 6.78 4.20
C ARG A 51 -8.56 8.26 4.50
N ARG A 52 -8.92 8.74 5.71
CA ARG A 52 -8.80 10.16 6.12
C ARG A 52 -7.62 10.46 7.04
N HIS A 53 -6.88 9.44 7.42
CA HIS A 53 -5.78 9.58 8.37
C HIS A 53 -4.44 9.20 7.72
N PRO A 54 -3.78 10.13 7.02
CA PRO A 54 -2.42 9.90 6.58
C PRO A 54 -1.49 9.74 7.79
N LEU A 55 -0.29 9.24 7.56
CA LEU A 55 0.73 9.16 8.61
C LEU A 55 0.93 10.54 9.26
N PRO A 56 0.91 10.64 10.62
CA PRO A 56 0.97 11.93 11.31
C PRO A 56 2.16 12.80 10.91
N VAL A 57 3.31 12.19 10.63
CA VAL A 57 4.54 12.85 10.20
C VAL A 57 4.42 13.57 8.86
N LEU A 58 3.45 13.19 8.02
CA LEU A 58 3.22 13.78 6.70
C LEU A 58 2.27 14.99 6.73
N GLY A 59 1.52 15.17 7.82
CA GLY A 59 0.50 16.21 7.93
C GLY A 59 -0.83 15.87 7.27
N ALA A 60 -1.88 16.56 7.69
CA ALA A 60 -3.26 16.30 7.26
C ALA A 60 -3.53 16.64 5.77
N ASP A 61 -2.65 17.40 5.14
CA ASP A 61 -2.74 17.84 3.75
C ASP A 61 -1.97 16.92 2.77
N PHE A 62 -1.48 15.79 3.26
CA PHE A 62 -0.64 14.88 2.46
C PHE A 62 -1.28 14.46 1.14
N TYR A 63 -2.56 14.10 1.14
CA TYR A 63 -3.26 13.68 -0.07
C TYR A 63 -3.46 14.83 -1.07
N ASP A 64 -3.69 16.05 -0.57
CA ASP A 64 -3.74 17.24 -1.43
C ASP A 64 -2.38 17.54 -2.05
N ARG A 65 -1.30 17.38 -1.27
CA ARG A 65 0.06 17.56 -1.78
C ARG A 65 0.44 16.53 -2.84
N LEU A 66 -0.03 15.28 -2.71
CA LEU A 66 0.12 14.27 -3.76
C LEU A 66 -0.68 14.64 -5.00
N ALA A 67 -1.94 15.06 -4.82
CA ALA A 67 -2.77 15.47 -5.94
C ALA A 67 -2.16 16.69 -6.67
N ALA A 68 -1.56 17.61 -5.94
CA ALA A 68 -0.84 18.75 -6.53
C ALA A 68 0.41 18.35 -7.36
N GLN A 69 0.87 17.09 -7.27
CA GLN A 69 1.94 16.55 -8.11
C GLN A 69 1.44 16.02 -9.46
N GLY A 70 0.15 16.13 -9.76
CA GLY A 70 -0.45 15.70 -11.04
C GLY A 70 -1.00 14.27 -11.03
N PHE A 71 -1.20 13.69 -9.84
CA PHE A 71 -1.87 12.40 -9.67
C PHE A 71 -3.25 12.61 -9.05
N ALA A 72 -4.27 11.90 -9.50
CA ALA A 72 -5.45 11.71 -8.67
C ALA A 72 -5.09 10.77 -7.51
N VAL A 73 -5.68 10.99 -6.34
CA VAL A 73 -5.54 10.09 -5.19
C VAL A 73 -6.91 9.54 -4.83
N ALA A 74 -7.04 8.21 -4.83
CA ALA A 74 -8.18 7.47 -4.32
C ALA A 74 -7.77 6.83 -2.99
N ALA A 75 -7.99 7.53 -1.89
CA ALA A 75 -7.73 7.01 -0.55
C ALA A 75 -8.89 6.11 -0.13
N ILE A 76 -8.63 4.84 0.15
CA ILE A 76 -9.67 3.82 0.38
C ILE A 76 -9.74 3.39 1.84
N ASP A 77 -10.95 3.07 2.31
CA ASP A 77 -11.14 2.20 3.47
C ASP A 77 -11.22 0.76 3.00
N TYR A 78 -10.86 -0.17 3.86
CA TYR A 78 -11.07 -1.60 3.70
C TYR A 78 -11.61 -2.19 5.02
N ARG A 79 -12.21 -3.39 4.99
CA ARG A 79 -12.66 -4.06 6.20
C ARG A 79 -11.47 -4.41 7.09
N LEU A 80 -11.52 -3.95 8.34
CA LEU A 80 -10.49 -4.21 9.33
C LEU A 80 -10.61 -5.64 9.89
N SER A 81 -9.57 -6.18 10.50
CA SER A 81 -9.55 -7.54 11.05
C SER A 81 -10.58 -7.79 12.17
N GLY A 82 -11.10 -6.73 12.79
CA GLY A 82 -12.25 -6.81 13.70
C GLY A 82 -13.60 -6.95 12.99
N GLU A 83 -13.66 -6.61 11.70
CA GLU A 83 -14.86 -6.74 10.86
C GLU A 83 -14.79 -8.03 10.05
N ALA A 84 -13.67 -8.29 9.37
CA ALA A 84 -13.48 -9.48 8.54
C ALA A 84 -12.01 -9.90 8.50
N ARG A 85 -11.77 -11.21 8.35
CA ARG A 85 -10.43 -11.78 8.25
C ARG A 85 -9.96 -11.82 6.80
N PHE A 86 -8.67 -12.11 6.59
CA PHE A 86 -8.13 -12.43 5.29
C PHE A 86 -8.96 -13.56 4.62
N PRO A 87 -9.31 -13.47 3.31
CA PRO A 87 -8.80 -12.49 2.34
C PRO A 87 -9.64 -11.19 2.23
N ALA A 88 -10.67 -10.98 3.04
CA ALA A 88 -11.63 -9.88 2.87
C ALA A 88 -10.99 -8.47 2.69
N PRO A 89 -9.98 -8.05 3.48
CA PRO A 89 -9.32 -6.75 3.25
C PRO A 89 -8.64 -6.66 1.87
N LEU A 90 -8.07 -7.76 1.38
CA LEU A 90 -7.48 -7.82 0.04
C LEU A 90 -8.54 -7.71 -1.06
N ASP A 91 -9.68 -8.38 -0.88
CA ASP A 91 -10.79 -8.33 -1.84
C ASP A 91 -11.38 -6.92 -1.92
N ASP A 92 -11.42 -6.19 -0.80
CA ASP A 92 -11.85 -4.80 -0.77
C ASP A 92 -10.89 -3.90 -1.56
N VAL A 93 -9.58 -4.08 -1.41
CA VAL A 93 -8.57 -3.33 -2.21
C VAL A 93 -8.74 -3.63 -3.70
N ARG A 94 -8.94 -4.90 -4.07
CA ARG A 94 -9.19 -5.29 -5.48
C ARG A 94 -10.47 -4.66 -6.02
N THR A 95 -11.53 -4.63 -5.21
CA THR A 95 -12.80 -4.00 -5.57
C THR A 95 -12.61 -2.50 -5.82
N ALA A 96 -11.86 -1.81 -4.96
CA ALA A 96 -11.55 -0.38 -5.15
C ALA A 96 -10.77 -0.12 -6.44
N ILE A 97 -9.77 -0.98 -6.77
CA ILE A 97 -9.01 -0.88 -8.02
C ILE A 97 -9.94 -1.08 -9.24
N GLY A 98 -10.81 -2.07 -9.19
CA GLY A 98 -11.81 -2.32 -10.23
C GLY A 98 -12.75 -1.12 -10.41
N TRP A 99 -13.28 -0.59 -9.30
CA TRP A 99 -14.13 0.59 -9.29
C TRP A 99 -13.45 1.81 -9.93
N VAL A 100 -12.19 2.06 -9.60
CA VAL A 100 -11.39 3.15 -10.23
C VAL A 100 -11.32 2.96 -11.74
N GLY A 101 -11.06 1.73 -12.22
CA GLY A 101 -11.03 1.42 -13.64
C GLY A 101 -12.36 1.68 -14.35
N GLU A 102 -13.47 1.26 -13.74
CA GLU A 102 -14.83 1.39 -14.30
C GLU A 102 -15.35 2.83 -14.31
N HIS A 103 -14.97 3.64 -13.31
CA HIS A 103 -15.49 5.01 -13.13
C HIS A 103 -14.53 6.10 -13.56
N ALA A 104 -13.37 5.73 -14.11
CA ALA A 104 -12.30 6.65 -14.49
C ALA A 104 -12.76 7.84 -15.32
N ALA A 105 -13.59 7.60 -16.36
CA ALA A 105 -14.05 8.66 -17.26
C ALA A 105 -14.86 9.76 -16.56
N GLY A 106 -15.66 9.38 -15.55
CA GLY A 106 -16.49 10.34 -14.79
C GLY A 106 -15.69 11.29 -13.90
N TYR A 107 -14.45 10.91 -13.56
CA TYR A 107 -13.58 11.66 -12.67
C TYR A 107 -12.33 12.23 -13.34
N GLY A 108 -12.14 12.00 -14.63
CA GLY A 108 -10.95 12.45 -15.36
C GLY A 108 -9.70 11.65 -14.97
N LEU A 109 -9.83 10.36 -14.72
CA LEU A 109 -8.73 9.46 -14.39
C LEU A 109 -8.20 8.76 -15.65
N ASP A 110 -6.89 8.56 -15.71
CA ASP A 110 -6.24 7.76 -16.75
C ASP A 110 -6.02 6.33 -16.25
N THR A 111 -6.77 5.39 -16.79
CA THR A 111 -6.63 3.96 -16.46
C THR A 111 -5.34 3.33 -16.97
N GLY A 112 -4.63 3.98 -17.89
CA GLY A 112 -3.28 3.62 -18.30
C GLY A 112 -2.21 3.89 -17.23
N GLY A 113 -2.57 4.57 -16.12
CA GLY A 113 -1.69 4.91 -15.01
C GLY A 113 -2.35 4.65 -13.66
N ILE A 114 -2.77 3.41 -13.35
CA ILE A 114 -3.24 3.02 -12.01
C ILE A 114 -2.04 2.56 -11.19
N PHE A 115 -1.77 3.25 -10.08
CA PHE A 115 -0.70 2.94 -9.15
C PHE A 115 -1.25 2.58 -7.78
N LEU A 116 -0.55 1.70 -7.06
CA LEU A 116 -0.89 1.38 -5.68
C LEU A 116 0.16 1.99 -4.76
N TRP A 117 -0.29 2.58 -3.66
CA TRP A 117 0.60 3.10 -2.63
C TRP A 117 0.05 2.76 -1.27
N GLY A 118 0.87 2.16 -0.42
CA GLY A 118 0.44 1.84 0.94
C GLY A 118 1.59 1.83 1.92
N ASP A 119 1.25 1.99 3.20
CA ASP A 119 2.18 1.93 4.31
C ASP A 119 1.86 0.77 5.24
N SER A 120 2.87 0.08 5.77
CA SER A 120 2.72 -1.02 6.74
C SER A 120 1.71 -2.08 6.27
N ALA A 121 0.61 -2.26 6.98
CA ALA A 121 -0.50 -3.14 6.59
C ALA A 121 -1.13 -2.76 5.23
N GLY A 122 -1.20 -1.48 4.91
CA GLY A 122 -1.66 -1.01 3.59
C GLY A 122 -0.65 -1.33 2.49
N GLY A 123 0.65 -1.20 2.77
CA GLY A 123 1.71 -1.63 1.86
C GLY A 123 1.66 -3.14 1.58
N HIS A 124 1.38 -3.95 2.61
CA HIS A 124 1.13 -5.37 2.48
C HIS A 124 -0.04 -5.67 1.53
N LEU A 125 -1.22 -5.03 1.74
CA LEU A 125 -2.40 -5.25 0.91
C LEU A 125 -2.21 -4.74 -0.53
N ALA A 126 -1.55 -3.60 -0.72
CA ALA A 126 -1.22 -3.07 -2.03
C ALA A 126 -0.31 -4.03 -2.82
N LEU A 127 0.74 -4.55 -2.18
CA LEU A 127 1.62 -5.55 -2.78
C LEU A 127 0.88 -6.83 -3.12
N LEU A 128 0.09 -7.39 -2.19
CA LEU A 128 -0.70 -8.59 -2.46
C LEU A 128 -1.64 -8.39 -3.64
N ALA A 129 -2.39 -7.28 -3.68
CA ALA A 129 -3.30 -7.00 -4.79
C ALA A 129 -2.55 -6.98 -6.12
N ALA A 130 -1.44 -6.26 -6.21
CA ALA A 130 -0.64 -6.16 -7.42
C ALA A 130 -0.01 -7.50 -7.84
N LEU A 131 0.59 -8.23 -6.90
CA LEU A 131 1.29 -9.47 -7.17
C LEU A 131 0.36 -10.66 -7.46
N THR A 132 -0.94 -10.51 -7.14
CA THR A 132 -1.97 -11.53 -7.37
C THR A 132 -2.99 -11.13 -8.43
N GLY A 133 -2.62 -10.23 -9.35
CA GLY A 133 -3.31 -9.98 -10.61
C GLY A 133 -4.24 -8.77 -10.66
N ALA A 134 -4.28 -7.91 -9.64
CA ALA A 134 -4.96 -6.62 -9.78
C ALA A 134 -4.19 -5.71 -10.75
N THR A 135 -4.92 -4.89 -11.49
CA THR A 135 -4.32 -3.93 -12.42
C THR A 135 -3.50 -2.90 -11.66
N ALA A 136 -2.18 -2.91 -11.86
CA ALA A 136 -1.27 -1.92 -11.31
C ALA A 136 -0.11 -1.70 -12.27
N HIS A 137 0.26 -0.44 -12.50
CA HIS A 137 1.40 -0.05 -13.34
C HIS A 137 2.67 0.21 -12.52
N GLY A 138 2.54 0.26 -11.21
CA GLY A 138 3.62 0.34 -10.25
C GLY A 138 3.08 0.34 -8.83
N VAL A 139 3.93 -0.05 -7.88
CA VAL A 139 3.59 -0.11 -6.45
C VAL A 139 4.63 0.64 -5.64
N VAL A 140 4.20 1.54 -4.78
CA VAL A 140 5.01 2.13 -3.71
C VAL A 140 4.57 1.50 -2.39
N ALA A 141 5.47 0.80 -1.73
CA ALA A 141 5.18 0.18 -0.44
C ALA A 141 6.18 0.69 0.62
N TRP A 142 5.66 1.37 1.62
CA TRP A 142 6.42 1.88 2.73
C TRP A 142 6.37 0.91 3.91
N PHE A 143 7.53 0.49 4.38
CA PHE A 143 7.73 -0.44 5.51
C PHE A 143 6.66 -1.55 5.59
N PRO A 144 6.42 -2.28 4.46
CA PRO A 144 5.37 -3.27 4.38
C PRO A 144 5.73 -4.54 5.16
N VAL A 145 4.70 -5.24 5.66
CA VAL A 145 4.82 -6.66 6.00
C VAL A 145 4.79 -7.45 4.69
N THR A 146 5.74 -8.37 4.49
CA THR A 146 5.86 -9.14 3.24
C THR A 146 5.90 -10.64 3.45
N ASP A 147 6.22 -11.09 4.67
CA ASP A 147 6.30 -12.50 5.06
C ASP A 147 5.76 -12.68 6.48
N LEU A 148 4.50 -13.07 6.59
CA LEU A 148 3.83 -13.22 7.88
C LEU A 148 4.41 -14.35 8.74
N ALA A 149 4.98 -15.38 8.12
CA ALA A 149 5.57 -16.50 8.84
C ALA A 149 6.92 -16.12 9.48
N ARG A 150 7.66 -15.21 8.83
CA ARG A 150 8.99 -14.78 9.29
C ARG A 150 8.95 -13.54 10.18
N LEU A 151 7.85 -12.80 10.18
CA LEU A 151 7.75 -11.54 10.90
C LEU A 151 8.15 -11.65 12.38
N PRO A 152 7.70 -12.65 13.18
CA PRO A 152 8.11 -12.74 14.58
C PRO A 152 9.62 -12.94 14.76
N SER A 153 10.27 -13.77 13.93
CA SER A 153 11.72 -13.95 13.99
C SER A 153 12.47 -12.70 13.55
N ASP A 154 12.02 -12.03 12.48
CA ASP A 154 12.63 -10.80 12.01
C ASP A 154 12.58 -9.69 13.07
N VAL A 155 11.45 -9.59 13.80
CA VAL A 155 11.29 -8.65 14.95
C VAL A 155 12.27 -8.97 16.05
N ALA A 156 12.44 -10.24 16.41
CA ALA A 156 13.41 -10.65 17.44
C ALA A 156 14.86 -10.33 17.00
N ASP A 157 15.20 -10.61 15.75
CA ASP A 157 16.54 -10.37 15.19
C ASP A 157 16.86 -8.86 15.11
N ALA A 158 15.86 -8.01 14.95
CA ALA A 158 15.99 -6.56 14.97
C ALA A 158 15.99 -5.95 16.39
N GLY A 159 15.89 -6.79 17.44
CA GLY A 159 15.87 -6.33 18.83
C GLY A 159 14.50 -5.85 19.32
N GLY A 160 13.45 -6.02 18.53
CA GLY A 160 12.06 -5.75 18.92
C GLY A 160 11.46 -6.84 19.79
N VAL A 161 10.21 -6.68 20.19
CA VAL A 161 9.47 -7.65 20.99
C VAL A 161 8.48 -8.39 20.09
N PRO A 162 8.77 -9.66 19.71
CA PRO A 162 7.88 -10.42 18.85
C PRO A 162 6.58 -10.79 19.58
N ASP A 163 5.46 -10.73 18.87
CA ASP A 163 4.17 -11.23 19.36
C ASP A 163 3.66 -12.33 18.41
N PRO A 164 4.01 -13.59 18.60
CA PRO A 164 3.50 -14.71 17.83
C PRO A 164 2.14 -15.23 18.33
N GLY A 165 1.55 -14.59 19.32
CA GLY A 165 0.35 -15.04 20.02
C GLY A 165 -0.95 -14.83 19.22
N PRO A 166 -2.08 -15.37 19.73
CA PRO A 166 -3.38 -15.28 19.05
C PRO A 166 -3.96 -13.86 19.05
N GLY A 167 -3.42 -12.94 19.86
CA GLY A 167 -3.78 -11.51 19.88
C GLY A 167 -2.94 -10.63 18.97
N SER A 168 -1.93 -11.19 18.32
CA SER A 168 -1.11 -10.42 17.37
C SER A 168 -1.93 -9.89 16.20
N ARG A 169 -1.43 -8.85 15.56
CA ARG A 169 -2.12 -8.22 14.41
C ARG A 169 -2.31 -9.21 13.27
N GLU A 170 -1.28 -10.01 13.01
CA GLU A 170 -1.24 -11.05 11.98
C GLU A 170 -2.22 -12.18 12.31
N ALA A 171 -2.27 -12.60 13.59
CA ALA A 171 -3.19 -13.66 14.01
C ALA A 171 -4.65 -13.20 13.92
N LEU A 172 -4.94 -11.94 14.21
CA LEU A 172 -6.29 -11.37 14.04
C LEU A 172 -6.67 -11.28 12.57
N LEU A 173 -5.73 -10.91 11.69
CA LEU A 173 -5.94 -10.91 10.25
C LEU A 173 -6.23 -12.32 9.72
N LEU A 174 -5.42 -13.30 10.09
CA LEU A 174 -5.53 -14.68 9.62
C LEU A 174 -6.62 -15.50 10.35
N GLY A 175 -7.02 -15.05 11.54
CA GLY A 175 -7.92 -15.79 12.43
C GLY A 175 -7.24 -16.80 13.35
N ALA A 176 -5.92 -16.95 13.24
CA ALA A 176 -5.06 -17.78 14.09
C ALA A 176 -3.59 -17.35 13.94
N PRO A 177 -2.70 -17.70 14.89
CA PRO A 177 -1.27 -17.49 14.74
C PRO A 177 -0.74 -18.06 13.41
N ALA A 178 0.14 -17.33 12.73
CA ALA A 178 0.68 -17.72 11.42
C ALA A 178 1.31 -19.12 11.43
N SER A 179 1.95 -19.51 12.55
CA SER A 179 2.52 -20.84 12.74
C SER A 179 1.48 -21.98 12.78
N SER A 180 0.23 -21.66 13.16
CA SER A 180 -0.87 -22.62 13.20
C SER A 180 -1.60 -22.78 11.87
N VAL A 181 -1.44 -21.81 10.98
CA VAL A 181 -2.10 -21.75 9.65
C VAL A 181 -1.07 -21.45 8.54
N PRO A 182 0.00 -22.26 8.39
CA PRO A 182 1.14 -21.92 7.52
C PRO A 182 0.75 -21.77 6.05
N GLY A 183 -0.25 -22.50 5.59
CA GLY A 183 -0.78 -22.36 4.23
C GLY A 183 -1.41 -21.00 3.98
N LEU A 184 -2.28 -20.55 4.91
CA LEU A 184 -2.92 -19.25 4.83
C LEU A 184 -1.93 -18.10 5.04
N ALA A 185 -0.97 -18.26 5.97
CA ALA A 185 0.09 -17.29 6.18
C ALA A 185 0.93 -17.08 4.91
N ARG A 186 1.25 -18.17 4.20
CA ARG A 186 1.96 -18.12 2.92
C ARG A 186 1.11 -17.46 1.83
N GLU A 187 -0.17 -17.79 1.72
CA GLU A 187 -1.10 -17.15 0.78
C GLU A 187 -1.22 -15.65 1.03
N ALA A 188 -1.25 -15.24 2.30
CA ALA A 188 -1.31 -13.85 2.72
C ALA A 188 0.06 -13.14 2.70
N SER A 189 1.15 -13.74 2.25
CA SER A 189 2.49 -13.15 2.25
C SER A 189 2.91 -12.72 0.84
N PRO A 190 3.11 -11.42 0.57
CA PRO A 190 3.56 -10.90 -0.72
C PRO A 190 4.78 -11.63 -1.32
N VAL A 191 5.75 -12.01 -0.49
CA VAL A 191 6.96 -12.72 -0.93
C VAL A 191 6.65 -14.03 -1.66
N SER A 192 5.54 -14.69 -1.33
CA SER A 192 5.12 -15.96 -1.94
C SER A 192 4.56 -15.80 -3.35
N HIS A 193 4.31 -14.57 -3.78
CA HIS A 193 3.71 -14.24 -5.08
C HIS A 193 4.68 -13.49 -6.01
N ALA A 194 5.97 -13.45 -5.66
CA ALA A 194 6.98 -12.86 -6.51
C ALA A 194 7.06 -13.60 -7.85
N SER A 195 6.93 -12.89 -8.95
CA SER A 195 6.95 -13.45 -10.31
C SER A 195 7.46 -12.43 -11.31
N ALA A 196 7.89 -12.87 -12.49
CA ALA A 196 8.32 -11.99 -13.58
C ALA A 196 7.19 -11.08 -14.11
N ALA A 197 5.92 -11.40 -13.81
CA ALA A 197 4.76 -10.61 -14.21
C ALA A 197 4.44 -9.49 -13.20
N ALA A 198 5.18 -9.37 -12.09
CA ALA A 198 4.97 -8.31 -11.12
C ALA A 198 5.20 -6.94 -11.75
N PRO A 199 4.35 -5.95 -11.46
CA PRO A 199 4.62 -4.57 -11.86
C PRO A 199 5.90 -4.07 -11.17
N PRO A 200 6.53 -2.97 -11.65
CA PRO A 200 7.62 -2.32 -10.94
C PRO A 200 7.23 -1.97 -9.50
N VAL A 201 8.12 -2.26 -8.54
CA VAL A 201 7.87 -2.03 -7.10
C VAL A 201 8.96 -1.14 -6.53
N LEU A 202 8.59 -0.09 -5.80
CA LEU A 202 9.47 0.65 -4.90
C LEU A 202 9.15 0.26 -3.45
N LEU A 203 10.13 -0.30 -2.78
CA LEU A 203 10.10 -0.58 -1.34
C LEU A 203 10.94 0.48 -0.63
N MET A 204 10.33 1.22 0.30
CA MET A 204 11.07 2.15 1.16
C MET A 204 10.87 1.73 2.62
N HIS A 205 11.96 1.66 3.39
CA HIS A 205 11.91 1.13 4.75
C HIS A 205 12.84 1.88 5.69
N GLY A 206 12.40 2.12 6.93
CA GLY A 206 13.28 2.66 7.97
C GLY A 206 14.35 1.64 8.35
N ALA A 207 15.62 2.03 8.30
CA ALA A 207 16.72 1.11 8.60
C ALA A 207 16.78 0.69 10.08
N ALA A 208 16.09 1.42 10.97
CA ALA A 208 16.00 1.14 12.41
C ALA A 208 14.58 0.69 12.83
N ASP A 209 13.78 0.19 11.88
CA ASP A 209 12.43 -0.32 12.18
C ASP A 209 12.51 -1.68 12.89
N ASP A 210 12.11 -1.72 14.14
CA ASP A 210 12.05 -2.91 15.01
C ASP A 210 10.63 -3.48 15.17
N LEU A 211 9.61 -2.78 14.63
CA LEU A 211 8.22 -3.22 14.64
C LEU A 211 7.88 -4.07 13.41
N VAL A 212 8.26 -3.58 12.24
CA VAL A 212 8.27 -4.33 10.97
C VAL A 212 9.70 -4.19 10.42
N PRO A 213 10.58 -5.15 10.64
CA PRO A 213 11.99 -4.99 10.30
C PRO A 213 12.24 -4.89 8.80
N PRO A 214 13.30 -4.16 8.38
CA PRO A 214 13.65 -3.99 6.97
C PRO A 214 13.97 -5.32 6.26
N ALA A 215 14.25 -6.40 7.01
CA ALA A 215 14.37 -7.75 6.49
C ALA A 215 13.14 -8.20 5.69
N GLN A 216 11.96 -7.68 6.02
CA GLN A 216 10.72 -7.92 5.29
C GLN A 216 10.81 -7.37 3.86
N SER A 217 11.19 -6.10 3.69
CA SER A 217 11.37 -5.47 2.37
C SER A 217 12.55 -6.04 1.59
N ILE A 218 13.66 -6.33 2.27
CA ILE A 218 14.85 -6.94 1.66
C ILE A 218 14.48 -8.27 1.02
N ARG A 219 13.81 -9.14 1.77
CA ARG A 219 13.38 -10.47 1.30
C ARG A 219 12.45 -10.39 0.08
N LEU A 220 11.51 -9.46 0.07
CA LEU A 220 10.63 -9.28 -1.08
C LEU A 220 11.39 -8.76 -2.30
N ALA A 221 12.29 -7.78 -2.13
CA ALA A 221 13.11 -7.26 -3.22
C ALA A 221 13.96 -8.37 -3.85
N GLU A 222 14.62 -9.18 -3.02
CA GLU A 222 15.41 -10.34 -3.48
C GLU A 222 14.55 -11.36 -4.23
N ALA A 223 13.35 -11.67 -3.72
CA ALA A 223 12.43 -12.61 -4.38
C ALA A 223 11.95 -12.08 -5.73
N LEU A 224 11.62 -10.80 -5.83
CA LEU A 224 11.21 -10.15 -7.09
C LEU A 224 12.36 -10.14 -8.10
N HIS A 225 13.57 -9.78 -7.69
CA HIS A 225 14.75 -9.82 -8.55
C HIS A 225 15.05 -11.25 -9.04
N ALA A 226 14.99 -12.24 -8.14
CA ALA A 226 15.19 -13.65 -8.50
C ALA A 226 14.14 -14.16 -9.49
N ALA A 227 12.92 -13.61 -9.44
CA ALA A 227 11.86 -13.90 -10.41
C ALA A 227 11.99 -13.13 -11.73
N GLY A 228 12.94 -12.20 -11.86
CA GLY A 228 13.12 -11.35 -13.04
C GLY A 228 12.23 -10.11 -13.08
N ALA A 229 11.62 -9.73 -11.98
CA ALA A 229 10.82 -8.52 -11.86
C ALA A 229 11.68 -7.29 -11.49
N THR A 230 11.14 -6.10 -11.73
CA THR A 230 11.77 -4.83 -11.34
C THR A 230 11.36 -4.45 -9.92
N ALA A 231 12.33 -4.37 -9.02
CA ALA A 231 12.13 -3.87 -7.67
C ALA A 231 13.25 -2.91 -7.28
N GLU A 232 12.89 -1.82 -6.64
CA GLU A 232 13.85 -0.89 -6.03
C GLU A 232 13.66 -0.93 -4.52
N LEU A 233 14.75 -0.96 -3.76
CA LEU A 233 14.74 -0.94 -2.30
C LEU A 233 15.56 0.23 -1.80
N GLU A 234 14.95 1.04 -0.95
CA GLU A 234 15.64 2.15 -0.28
C GLU A 234 15.47 2.05 1.24
N LEU A 235 16.60 1.95 1.95
CA LEU A 235 16.62 1.95 3.41
C LEU A 235 16.92 3.37 3.89
N VAL A 236 16.01 3.94 4.69
CA VAL A 236 16.13 5.30 5.22
C VAL A 236 16.88 5.26 6.56
N PRO A 237 18.13 5.80 6.62
CA PRO A 237 18.95 5.74 7.82
C PRO A 237 18.28 6.42 9.01
N GLY A 238 18.33 5.80 10.20
CA GLY A 238 17.80 6.35 11.46
C GLY A 238 16.28 6.38 11.57
N ALA A 239 15.54 6.13 10.50
CA ALA A 239 14.09 6.04 10.55
C ALA A 239 13.65 4.70 11.17
N THR A 240 12.66 4.78 12.06
CA THR A 240 11.91 3.63 12.58
C THR A 240 10.56 3.53 11.88
N HIS A 241 9.65 2.70 12.40
CA HIS A 241 8.30 2.54 11.83
C HIS A 241 7.56 3.87 11.70
N MET A 242 6.76 4.05 10.65
CA MET A 242 6.00 5.28 10.32
C MET A 242 6.88 6.52 10.09
N TRP A 243 8.14 6.32 9.68
CA TRP A 243 9.13 7.37 9.41
C TRP A 243 9.55 8.18 10.64
N ASN A 244 9.29 7.68 11.86
CA ASN A 244 9.79 8.34 13.06
C ASN A 244 11.32 8.36 13.04
N GLY A 245 11.91 9.52 13.32
CA GLY A 245 13.36 9.71 13.26
C GLY A 245 13.94 9.96 11.86
N ALA A 246 13.13 9.92 10.80
CA ALA A 246 13.60 10.29 9.46
C ALA A 246 13.96 11.78 9.41
N SER A 247 15.11 12.08 8.82
CA SER A 247 15.59 13.47 8.69
C SER A 247 14.93 14.25 7.55
N ASP A 248 14.38 13.58 6.54
CA ASP A 248 13.74 14.18 5.35
C ASP A 248 12.53 13.37 4.89
N THR A 249 11.38 13.58 5.53
CA THR A 249 10.13 12.93 5.13
C THR A 249 9.60 13.43 3.77
N ASP A 250 9.86 14.68 3.43
CA ASP A 250 9.50 15.22 2.11
C ASP A 250 10.35 14.59 1.00
N GLY A 251 11.60 14.24 1.29
CA GLY A 251 12.47 13.47 0.39
C GLY A 251 11.93 12.08 0.11
N ILE A 252 11.39 11.40 1.13
CA ILE A 252 10.73 10.09 0.99
C ILE A 252 9.52 10.18 0.06
N VAL A 253 8.67 11.18 0.27
CA VAL A 253 7.50 11.44 -0.60
C VAL A 253 7.95 11.76 -2.03
N ARG A 254 8.91 12.67 -2.19
CA ARG A 254 9.46 13.06 -3.50
C ARG A 254 10.00 11.85 -4.26
N ARG A 255 10.79 11.00 -3.61
CA ARG A 255 11.35 9.77 -4.19
C ARG A 255 10.26 8.82 -4.68
N SER A 256 9.20 8.67 -3.88
CA SER A 256 8.04 7.85 -4.24
C SER A 256 7.31 8.38 -5.47
N VAL A 257 7.08 9.70 -5.54
CA VAL A 257 6.46 10.36 -6.70
C VAL A 257 7.36 10.26 -7.94
N GLU A 258 8.67 10.44 -7.81
CA GLU A 258 9.63 10.27 -8.90
C GLU A 258 9.57 8.86 -9.48
N PHE A 259 9.56 7.84 -8.63
CA PHE A 259 9.41 6.45 -9.07
C PHE A 259 8.11 6.28 -9.89
N LEU A 260 6.97 6.74 -9.39
CA LEU A 260 5.71 6.62 -10.13
C LEU A 260 5.77 7.30 -11.50
N ARG A 261 6.45 8.44 -11.61
CA ARG A 261 6.65 9.13 -12.89
C ARG A 261 7.50 8.34 -13.88
N THR A 262 8.52 7.62 -13.39
CA THR A 262 9.38 6.80 -14.26
C THR A 262 8.65 5.59 -14.83
N VAL A 263 7.70 5.04 -14.09
CA VAL A 263 6.93 3.86 -14.51
C VAL A 263 5.55 4.21 -15.10
N THR A 264 5.22 5.51 -15.20
CA THR A 264 4.00 5.95 -15.88
C THR A 264 4.13 5.70 -17.39
N PRO A 265 3.21 4.96 -18.02
CA PRO A 265 3.21 4.77 -19.47
C PRO A 265 3.15 6.11 -20.20
N GLN A 266 4.04 6.32 -21.18
CA GLN A 266 4.00 7.55 -21.98
C GLN A 266 2.75 7.56 -22.85
N ALA A 267 1.99 8.65 -22.80
CA ALA A 267 0.86 8.87 -23.68
C ALA A 267 1.36 8.89 -25.15
N GLY A 268 1.15 7.81 -25.88
CA GLY A 268 1.59 7.69 -27.29
C GLY A 268 2.15 6.34 -27.71
N ALA A 269 2.32 5.39 -26.79
CA ALA A 269 2.83 4.04 -27.10
C ALA A 269 1.72 3.00 -27.33
N ARG A 270 0.53 3.42 -27.81
CA ARG A 270 -0.57 2.52 -28.20
C ARG A 270 -0.76 2.52 -29.69
#